data_341c52aa7b5aa24d9e2939559eb21489
#
_entry.id   341c52aa7b5aa24d9e2939559eb21489
#
_cell.length_a   1.000
_cell.length_b   1.000
_cell.length_c   1.000
_cell.angle_alpha   90.00
_cell.angle_beta   90.00
_cell.angle_gamma   90.00
#
_symmetry.space_group_name_H-M   'P 1'
#
loop_
_entity.id
_entity.type
_entity.pdbx_description
1 polymer ?
#
loop_
_entity_poly.entity_id
_entity_poly.type
_entity_poly.pdbx_seq_one_letter_code
_entity_poly.pdbx_strand_id
1 'polypeptide(L)'
;MELGDYQRLAKETDQTPGDGEFRTALHVLALQSKVGDLSGVFKKYFRKQASQRALDSTVDRALGDILWYLSAVASSRHLILDDIAQHNLLRVRRRYGEMEPNLFDPRQVRIDALRESFPNDLCFEFHSFQDLTGRKIMQVRVIGPDGQPIGDDIDDNEYKEDNYRYHDALHI
;
A
#
# COMPACT_ATOMS: atom_id res chain seq x y z
N MET A 1 7.38 -2.11 24.47
CA MET A 1 6.93 -0.81 23.96
C MET A 1 6.05 -1.10 22.76
N GLU A 2 4.82 -0.64 22.77
CA GLU A 2 3.87 -0.77 21.67
C GLU A 2 4.22 0.22 20.55
N LEU A 3 3.75 -0.05 19.32
CA LEU A 3 4.02 0.85 18.17
C LEU A 3 3.43 2.25 18.38
N GLY A 4 2.27 2.34 19.01
CA GLY A 4 1.64 3.62 19.34
C GLY A 4 2.46 4.45 20.34
N ASP A 5 3.08 3.82 21.35
CA ASP A 5 4.01 4.49 22.26
C ASP A 5 5.23 5.00 21.51
N TYR A 6 5.79 4.16 20.64
CA TYR A 6 6.92 4.57 19.79
C TYR A 6 6.55 5.77 18.93
N GLN A 7 5.39 5.75 18.26
CA GLN A 7 4.93 6.84 17.40
C GLN A 7 4.80 8.15 18.16
N ARG A 8 4.24 8.10 19.37
CA ARG A 8 4.11 9.28 20.24
C ARG A 8 5.49 9.87 20.59
N LEU A 9 6.42 9.02 21.05
CA LEU A 9 7.78 9.43 21.42
C LEU A 9 8.59 9.93 20.21
N ALA A 10 8.47 9.26 19.07
CA ALA A 10 9.14 9.68 17.83
C ALA A 10 8.66 11.07 17.39
N LYS A 11 7.37 11.36 17.50
CA LYS A 11 6.81 12.68 17.18
C LYS A 11 7.41 13.80 18.04
N GLU A 12 7.71 13.53 19.31
CA GLU A 12 8.33 14.50 20.22
C GLU A 12 9.77 14.90 19.78
N THR A 13 10.44 14.03 19.01
CA THR A 13 11.78 14.26 18.49
C THR A 13 11.80 14.85 17.09
N ASP A 14 10.64 15.05 16.45
CA ASP A 14 10.54 15.57 15.09
C ASP A 14 10.82 17.08 15.03
N GLN A 15 11.99 17.42 14.47
CA GLN A 15 12.42 18.79 14.23
C GLN A 15 12.39 19.16 12.74
N THR A 16 11.72 18.37 11.90
CA THR A 16 11.63 18.63 10.46
C THR A 16 10.95 19.97 10.20
N PRO A 17 11.56 20.86 9.43
CA PRO A 17 11.01 22.18 9.16
C PRO A 17 9.76 22.12 8.27
N GLY A 18 8.98 23.22 8.29
CA GLY A 18 7.77 23.34 7.49
C GLY A 18 6.52 22.76 8.18
N ASP A 19 5.43 22.77 7.49
CA ASP A 19 4.13 22.31 7.95
C ASP A 19 3.38 21.52 6.84
N GLY A 20 2.26 20.95 7.19
CA GLY A 20 1.33 20.30 6.28
C GLY A 20 1.98 19.32 5.30
N GLU A 21 1.63 19.46 4.02
CA GLU A 21 2.10 18.55 2.96
C GLU A 21 3.59 18.67 2.67
N PHE A 22 4.18 19.86 2.83
CA PHE A 22 5.59 20.05 2.61
C PHE A 22 6.43 19.25 3.62
N ARG A 23 6.10 19.30 4.92
CA ARG A 23 6.75 18.48 5.95
C ARG A 23 6.58 16.99 5.65
N THR A 24 5.38 16.56 5.26
CA THR A 24 5.12 15.18 4.88
C THR A 24 6.00 14.73 3.71
N ALA A 25 6.13 15.57 2.68
CA ALA A 25 7.00 15.28 1.55
C ALA A 25 8.47 15.13 1.95
N LEU A 26 8.97 15.97 2.86
CA LEU A 26 10.33 15.84 3.40
C LEU A 26 10.53 14.51 4.12
N HIS A 27 9.57 14.07 4.95
CA HIS A 27 9.63 12.77 5.61
C HIS A 27 9.65 11.62 4.60
N VAL A 28 8.84 11.67 3.54
CA VAL A 28 8.81 10.63 2.49
C VAL A 28 10.14 10.56 1.73
N LEU A 29 10.71 11.71 1.35
CA LEU A 29 12.01 11.76 0.68
C LEU A 29 13.14 11.23 1.58
N ALA A 30 13.11 11.57 2.86
CA ALA A 30 14.09 11.07 3.83
C ALA A 30 13.92 9.57 4.06
N LEU A 31 12.70 9.05 4.16
CA LEU A 31 12.40 7.62 4.23
C LEU A 31 13.01 6.87 3.04
N GLN A 32 12.79 7.37 1.81
CA GLN A 32 13.37 6.78 0.61
C GLN A 32 14.89 6.75 0.64
N SER A 33 15.52 7.84 1.11
CA SER A 33 16.98 7.91 1.30
C SER A 33 17.47 6.82 2.25
N LYS A 34 16.79 6.60 3.38
CA LYS A 34 17.16 5.56 4.36
C LYS A 34 17.00 4.15 3.84
N VAL A 35 15.99 3.89 3.01
CA VAL A 35 15.84 2.62 2.29
C VAL A 35 16.99 2.42 1.29
N GLY A 36 17.42 3.49 0.61
CA GLY A 36 18.59 3.47 -0.25
C GLY A 36 19.89 3.17 0.50
N ASP A 37 20.08 3.77 1.67
CA ASP A 37 21.23 3.50 2.54
C ASP A 37 21.27 2.02 2.96
N LEU A 38 20.14 1.46 3.36
CA LEU A 38 20.01 0.03 3.70
C LEU A 38 20.42 -0.86 2.53
N SER A 39 19.97 -0.56 1.32
CA SER A 39 20.38 -1.29 0.10
C SER A 39 21.89 -1.19 -0.13
N GLY A 40 22.48 -0.03 0.11
CA GLY A 40 23.92 0.21 0.03
C GLY A 40 24.74 -0.64 1.00
N VAL A 41 24.20 -0.88 2.20
CA VAL A 41 24.84 -1.76 3.21
C VAL A 41 24.95 -3.18 2.70
N PHE A 42 23.88 -3.76 2.20
CA PHE A 42 23.89 -5.11 1.61
C PHE A 42 24.81 -5.19 0.40
N LYS A 43 24.84 -4.17 -0.47
CA LYS A 43 25.76 -4.13 -1.61
C LYS A 43 27.23 -4.21 -1.18
N LYS A 44 27.62 -3.51 -0.11
CA LYS A 44 28.99 -3.58 0.45
C LYS A 44 29.27 -4.97 1.01
N TYR A 45 28.34 -5.55 1.73
CA TYR A 45 28.48 -6.89 2.29
C TYR A 45 28.68 -7.95 1.20
N PHE A 46 27.83 -7.99 0.17
CA PHE A 46 27.95 -8.95 -0.92
C PHE A 46 29.24 -8.78 -1.74
N ARG A 47 29.81 -7.57 -1.75
CA ARG A 47 31.15 -7.33 -2.32
C ARG A 47 32.30 -7.70 -1.39
N LYS A 48 32.00 -8.35 -0.24
CA LYS A 48 32.99 -8.71 0.78
C LYS A 48 33.76 -7.52 1.37
N GLN A 49 33.14 -6.32 1.37
CA GLN A 49 33.71 -5.09 1.89
C GLN A 49 33.29 -4.79 3.34
N ALA A 50 32.48 -5.66 3.94
CA ALA A 50 32.04 -5.56 5.33
C ALA A 50 31.93 -6.95 5.96
N SER A 51 32.17 -7.05 7.26
CA SER A 51 31.94 -8.26 8.05
C SER A 51 30.44 -8.42 8.39
N GLN A 52 30.02 -9.65 8.75
CA GLN A 52 28.66 -9.93 9.20
C GLN A 52 28.27 -9.03 10.39
N ARG A 53 29.14 -8.90 11.39
CA ARG A 53 28.86 -8.05 12.56
C ARG A 53 28.66 -6.58 12.19
N ALA A 54 29.43 -6.08 11.23
CA ALA A 54 29.28 -4.71 10.73
C ALA A 54 27.97 -4.54 9.94
N LEU A 55 27.58 -5.58 9.18
CA LEU A 55 26.29 -5.63 8.50
C LEU A 55 25.15 -5.53 9.51
N ASP A 56 25.10 -6.42 10.49
CA ASP A 56 24.00 -6.53 11.47
C ASP A 56 23.81 -5.20 12.24
N SER A 57 24.91 -4.62 12.73
CA SER A 57 24.87 -3.32 13.44
C SER A 57 24.38 -2.17 12.56
N THR A 58 24.72 -2.18 11.27
CA THR A 58 24.31 -1.13 10.34
C THR A 58 22.87 -1.31 9.88
N VAL A 59 22.43 -2.55 9.70
CA VAL A 59 21.03 -2.90 9.40
C VAL A 59 20.13 -2.48 10.56
N ASP A 60 20.49 -2.80 11.80
CA ASP A 60 19.72 -2.41 12.99
C ASP A 60 19.46 -0.89 13.02
N ARG A 61 20.51 -0.10 12.85
CA ARG A 61 20.39 1.36 12.82
C ARG A 61 19.54 1.84 11.64
N ALA A 62 19.78 1.30 10.43
CA ALA A 62 19.03 1.71 9.24
C ALA A 62 17.54 1.38 9.36
N LEU A 63 17.18 0.24 9.95
CA LEU A 63 15.78 -0.11 10.23
C LEU A 63 15.17 0.82 11.28
N GLY A 64 15.92 1.22 12.29
CA GLY A 64 15.49 2.22 13.26
C GLY A 64 15.19 3.58 12.61
N ASP A 65 16.08 4.05 11.73
CA ASP A 65 15.87 5.29 10.97
C ASP A 65 14.63 5.21 10.08
N ILE A 66 14.45 4.07 9.37
CA ILE A 66 13.27 3.81 8.52
C ILE A 66 12.00 3.84 9.37
N LEU A 67 12.00 3.17 10.52
CA LEU A 67 10.85 3.15 11.43
C LEU A 67 10.49 4.55 11.93
N TRP A 68 11.51 5.37 12.23
CA TRP A 68 11.29 6.75 12.65
C TRP A 68 10.60 7.60 11.57
N TYR A 69 11.12 7.56 10.33
CA TYR A 69 10.49 8.29 9.23
C TYR A 69 9.12 7.74 8.85
N LEU A 70 8.91 6.42 8.92
CA LEU A 70 7.60 5.81 8.74
C LEU A 70 6.60 6.35 9.76
N SER A 71 7.01 6.43 11.03
CA SER A 71 6.22 7.00 12.12
C SER A 71 5.90 8.48 11.90
N ALA A 72 6.87 9.27 11.41
CA ALA A 72 6.69 10.68 11.10
C ALA A 72 5.68 10.89 9.96
N VAL A 73 5.75 10.08 8.89
CA VAL A 73 4.76 10.09 7.80
C VAL A 73 3.37 9.74 8.32
N ALA A 74 3.23 8.67 9.11
CA ALA A 74 1.95 8.28 9.70
C ALA A 74 1.36 9.41 10.56
N SER A 75 2.19 10.03 11.41
CA SER A 75 1.78 11.13 12.29
C SER A 75 1.34 12.37 11.51
N SER A 76 2.04 12.72 10.42
CA SER A 76 1.68 13.87 9.59
C SER A 76 0.37 13.66 8.81
N ARG A 77 -0.06 12.41 8.63
CA ARG A 77 -1.34 12.04 8.00
C ARG A 77 -2.42 11.66 9.00
N HIS A 78 -2.18 11.83 10.30
CA HIS A 78 -3.11 11.45 11.38
C HIS A 78 -3.45 9.96 11.40
N LEU A 79 -2.52 9.12 10.93
CA LEU A 79 -2.66 7.67 10.94
C LEU A 79 -1.97 7.07 12.17
N ILE A 80 -2.48 5.95 12.65
CA ILE A 80 -1.97 5.23 13.83
C ILE A 80 -1.16 4.02 13.35
N LEU A 81 0.10 3.89 13.80
CA LEU A 81 0.98 2.79 13.37
C LEU A 81 0.47 1.41 13.75
N ASP A 82 -0.20 1.27 14.90
CA ASP A 82 -0.80 0.00 15.30
C ASP A 82 -1.87 -0.44 14.29
N ASP A 83 -2.72 0.49 13.85
CA ASP A 83 -3.76 0.22 12.85
C ASP A 83 -3.15 -0.14 11.50
N ILE A 84 -2.12 0.60 11.06
CA ILE A 84 -1.38 0.31 9.82
C ILE A 84 -0.78 -1.10 9.88
N ALA A 85 -0.13 -1.46 11.00
CA ALA A 85 0.48 -2.77 11.17
C ALA A 85 -0.57 -3.88 11.15
N GLN A 86 -1.70 -3.70 11.85
CA GLN A 86 -2.79 -4.64 11.88
C GLN A 86 -3.40 -4.85 10.49
N HIS A 87 -3.75 -3.77 9.80
CA HIS A 87 -4.31 -3.84 8.44
C HIS A 87 -3.34 -4.50 7.46
N ASN A 88 -2.03 -4.21 7.57
CA ASN A 88 -1.03 -4.86 6.75
C ASN A 88 -0.98 -6.36 7.00
N LEU A 89 -0.91 -6.80 8.26
CA LEU A 89 -0.88 -8.23 8.61
C LEU A 89 -2.12 -8.95 8.11
N LEU A 90 -3.30 -8.35 8.24
CA LEU A 90 -4.54 -8.91 7.72
C LEU A 90 -4.47 -9.10 6.20
N ARG A 91 -4.01 -8.08 5.47
CA ARG A 91 -3.84 -8.14 4.01
C ARG A 91 -2.83 -9.20 3.58
N VAL A 92 -1.69 -9.31 4.27
CA VAL A 92 -0.66 -10.30 3.97
C VAL A 92 -1.16 -11.71 4.27
N ARG A 93 -1.87 -11.92 5.38
CA ARG A 93 -2.47 -13.22 5.71
C ARG A 93 -3.52 -13.63 4.68
N ARG A 94 -4.36 -12.71 4.20
CA ARG A 94 -5.30 -13.00 3.09
C ARG A 94 -4.59 -13.50 1.84
N ARG A 95 -3.41 -12.97 1.53
CA ARG A 95 -2.67 -13.32 0.31
C ARG A 95 -1.87 -14.62 0.44
N TYR A 96 -1.33 -14.93 1.61
CA TYR A 96 -0.32 -15.97 1.79
C TYR A 96 -0.64 -16.96 2.92
N GLY A 97 -1.66 -16.76 3.71
CA GLY A 97 -2.02 -17.60 4.85
C GLY A 97 -3.24 -18.46 4.58
N GLU A 98 -3.34 -19.62 5.25
CA GLU A 98 -4.62 -20.30 5.44
C GLU A 98 -5.49 -19.42 6.32
N MET A 99 -6.66 -19.02 5.81
CA MET A 99 -7.60 -18.19 6.56
C MET A 99 -8.29 -19.04 7.62
N GLU A 100 -8.00 -18.79 8.89
CA GLU A 100 -8.93 -19.15 9.96
C GLU A 100 -10.23 -18.35 9.75
N PRO A 101 -11.37 -19.01 9.55
CA PRO A 101 -12.64 -18.33 9.18
C PRO A 101 -13.10 -17.27 10.20
N ASN A 102 -12.61 -17.35 11.45
CA ASN A 102 -13.05 -16.50 12.56
C ASN A 102 -12.19 -15.25 12.79
N LEU A 103 -11.08 -15.06 12.03
CA LEU A 103 -10.24 -13.87 12.18
C LEU A 103 -10.84 -12.60 11.53
N PHE A 104 -11.94 -12.76 10.82
CA PHE A 104 -12.66 -11.71 10.12
C PHE A 104 -14.12 -11.66 10.56
N ASP A 105 -14.35 -11.31 11.81
CA ASP A 105 -15.63 -10.68 12.15
C ASP A 105 -15.53 -9.22 11.67
N PRO A 106 -16.26 -8.83 10.61
CA PRO A 106 -16.30 -7.43 10.15
C PRO A 106 -16.70 -6.45 11.25
N ARG A 107 -17.32 -6.97 12.35
CA ARG A 107 -17.73 -6.20 13.50
C ARG A 107 -16.59 -5.88 14.48
N GLN A 108 -15.43 -6.55 14.36
CA GLN A 108 -14.25 -6.30 15.21
C GLN A 108 -13.20 -5.39 14.55
N VAL A 109 -13.26 -5.22 13.25
CA VAL A 109 -12.46 -4.21 12.56
C VAL A 109 -13.21 -2.90 12.72
N ARG A 110 -12.72 -2.00 13.56
CA ARG A 110 -13.18 -0.61 13.58
C ARG A 110 -12.82 0.03 12.23
N ILE A 111 -13.70 -0.21 11.25
CA ILE A 111 -13.66 0.43 9.92
C ILE A 111 -14.37 1.79 10.01
N ASP A 112 -14.33 2.46 11.17
CA ASP A 112 -14.92 3.79 11.32
C ASP A 112 -14.20 4.88 10.50
N ALA A 113 -13.04 4.56 9.91
CA ALA A 113 -12.26 5.51 9.12
C ALA A 113 -12.36 5.32 7.59
N LEU A 114 -12.90 4.22 7.11
CA LEU A 114 -13.08 3.98 5.68
C LEU A 114 -14.56 3.72 5.41
N ARG A 115 -15.30 4.79 5.11
CA ARG A 115 -16.70 4.72 4.67
C ARG A 115 -16.88 3.99 3.33
N GLU A 116 -15.80 3.53 2.72
CA GLU A 116 -15.79 2.80 1.46
C GLU A 116 -15.08 1.47 1.68
N SER A 117 -15.83 0.40 1.90
CA SER A 117 -15.32 -0.97 1.84
C SER A 117 -15.77 -1.58 0.51
N PHE A 118 -14.83 -2.14 -0.24
CA PHE A 118 -15.19 -2.98 -1.38
C PHE A 118 -15.96 -4.21 -0.88
N PRO A 119 -17.07 -4.56 -1.53
CA PRO A 119 -17.79 -5.78 -1.21
C PRO A 119 -16.92 -7.01 -1.47
N ASN A 120 -17.20 -8.09 -0.73
CA ASN A 120 -16.45 -9.35 -0.88
C ASN A 120 -16.74 -10.05 -2.21
N ASP A 121 -17.90 -9.78 -2.80
CA ASP A 121 -18.35 -10.34 -4.09
C ASP A 121 -18.56 -9.20 -5.07
N LEU A 122 -17.87 -9.25 -6.21
CA LEU A 122 -18.00 -8.33 -7.31
C LEU A 122 -18.31 -9.10 -8.59
N CYS A 123 -19.22 -8.58 -9.38
CA CYS A 123 -19.47 -9.07 -10.72
C CYS A 123 -18.86 -8.12 -11.75
N PHE A 124 -18.11 -8.67 -12.70
CA PHE A 124 -17.53 -7.90 -13.79
C PHE A 124 -18.29 -8.21 -15.08
N GLU A 125 -18.93 -7.20 -15.64
CA GLU A 125 -19.62 -7.30 -16.92
C GLU A 125 -18.72 -6.72 -18.02
N PHE A 126 -18.44 -7.53 -19.04
CA PHE A 126 -17.65 -7.13 -20.21
C PHE A 126 -18.59 -6.87 -21.38
N HIS A 127 -18.68 -5.61 -21.82
CA HIS A 127 -19.50 -5.18 -22.95
C HIS A 127 -18.60 -4.87 -24.15
N SER A 128 -18.78 -5.61 -25.24
CA SER A 128 -18.03 -5.38 -26.48
C SER A 128 -18.95 -4.77 -27.53
N PHE A 129 -18.56 -3.64 -28.09
CA PHE A 129 -19.26 -2.95 -29.17
C PHE A 129 -18.29 -2.38 -30.22
N GLN A 130 -18.79 -1.96 -31.36
CA GLN A 130 -18.00 -1.25 -32.37
C GLN A 130 -18.29 0.23 -32.32
N ASP A 131 -17.23 1.04 -32.36
CA ASP A 131 -17.39 2.49 -32.50
C ASP A 131 -17.81 2.87 -33.94
N LEU A 132 -17.99 4.19 -34.16
CA LEU A 132 -18.36 4.72 -35.48
C LEU A 132 -17.34 4.48 -36.59
N THR A 133 -16.11 4.12 -36.22
CA THR A 133 -15.02 3.78 -37.16
C THR A 133 -14.93 2.29 -37.45
N GLY A 134 -15.79 1.47 -36.82
CA GLY A 134 -15.78 0.01 -36.91
C GLY A 134 -14.75 -0.67 -35.99
N ARG A 135 -14.06 0.09 -35.14
CA ARG A 135 -13.12 -0.45 -34.16
C ARG A 135 -13.90 -1.10 -33.02
N LYS A 136 -13.46 -2.29 -32.62
CA LYS A 136 -14.01 -3.02 -31.47
C LYS A 136 -13.51 -2.38 -30.18
N ILE A 137 -14.44 -1.93 -29.35
CA ILE A 137 -14.16 -1.39 -28.01
C ILE A 137 -14.77 -2.32 -26.97
N MET A 138 -14.13 -2.41 -25.81
CA MET A 138 -14.65 -3.10 -24.66
C MET A 138 -14.80 -2.13 -23.49
N GLN A 139 -15.93 -2.21 -22.80
CA GLN A 139 -16.18 -1.60 -21.51
C GLN A 139 -16.30 -2.67 -20.44
N VAL A 140 -15.72 -2.40 -19.30
CA VAL A 140 -15.87 -3.23 -18.09
C VAL A 140 -16.68 -2.44 -17.08
N ARG A 141 -17.75 -3.04 -16.61
CA ARG A 141 -18.60 -2.51 -15.53
C ARG A 141 -18.46 -3.40 -14.32
N VAL A 142 -18.20 -2.79 -13.16
CA VAL A 142 -18.15 -3.48 -11.88
C VAL A 142 -19.51 -3.35 -11.21
N ILE A 143 -20.13 -4.48 -10.86
CA ILE A 143 -21.43 -4.56 -10.23
C ILE A 143 -21.27 -5.09 -8.80
N GLY A 144 -21.84 -4.37 -7.85
CA GLY A 144 -21.87 -4.76 -6.44
C GLY A 144 -22.87 -5.87 -6.13
N PRO A 145 -22.87 -6.38 -4.89
CA PRO A 145 -23.80 -7.42 -4.45
C PRO A 145 -25.28 -7.02 -4.51
N ASP A 146 -25.55 -5.72 -4.51
CA ASP A 146 -26.87 -5.11 -4.62
C ASP A 146 -27.35 -4.95 -6.08
N GLY A 147 -26.53 -5.40 -7.05
CA GLY A 147 -26.79 -5.28 -8.47
C GLY A 147 -26.58 -3.86 -9.03
N GLN A 148 -25.98 -2.94 -8.24
CA GLN A 148 -25.71 -1.58 -8.68
C GLN A 148 -24.26 -1.46 -9.16
N PRO A 149 -23.99 -0.60 -10.18
CA PRO A 149 -22.64 -0.33 -10.62
C PRO A 149 -21.82 0.37 -9.53
N ILE A 150 -20.56 -0.02 -9.41
CA ILE A 150 -19.56 0.60 -8.53
C ILE A 150 -18.58 1.37 -9.39
N GLY A 151 -18.56 2.69 -9.25
CA GLY A 151 -17.73 3.58 -10.04
C GLY A 151 -18.23 3.76 -11.48
N ASP A 152 -17.34 4.29 -12.32
CA ASP A 152 -17.61 4.51 -13.74
C ASP A 152 -17.24 3.27 -14.57
N ASP A 153 -17.84 3.15 -15.78
CA ASP A 153 -17.44 2.13 -16.73
C ASP A 153 -15.99 2.35 -17.18
N ILE A 154 -15.18 1.30 -17.18
CA ILE A 154 -13.77 1.35 -17.56
C ILE A 154 -13.68 1.02 -19.05
N ASP A 155 -13.16 1.95 -19.85
CA ASP A 155 -12.91 1.74 -21.28
C ASP A 155 -11.55 1.12 -21.53
N ASP A 156 -11.45 0.31 -22.59
CA ASP A 156 -10.16 -0.18 -23.04
C ASP A 156 -9.37 0.94 -23.76
N ASN A 157 -8.12 1.13 -23.35
CA ASN A 157 -7.16 2.03 -24.02
C ASN A 157 -6.29 1.29 -25.04
N GLU A 158 -6.74 0.13 -25.52
CA GLU A 158 -5.97 -0.70 -26.41
C GLU A 158 -5.88 -0.09 -27.82
N TYR A 159 -4.65 0.19 -28.27
CA TYR A 159 -4.37 0.67 -29.62
C TYR A 159 -4.13 -0.45 -30.64
N LYS A 160 -3.87 -1.68 -30.18
CA LYS A 160 -3.60 -2.87 -31.00
C LYS A 160 -4.48 -4.03 -30.54
N GLU A 161 -5.05 -4.79 -31.48
CA GLU A 161 -5.83 -5.99 -31.16
C GLU A 161 -4.90 -7.14 -30.75
N ASP A 162 -4.41 -7.14 -29.50
CA ASP A 162 -3.55 -8.19 -28.94
C ASP A 162 -4.16 -8.87 -27.70
N ASN A 163 -5.45 -8.64 -27.44
CA ASN A 163 -6.20 -9.11 -26.28
C ASN A 163 -5.78 -8.50 -24.93
N TYR A 164 -4.98 -7.44 -24.94
CA TYR A 164 -4.59 -6.72 -23.74
C TYR A 164 -5.80 -6.12 -23.01
N ARG A 165 -6.91 -5.93 -23.70
CA ARG A 165 -8.20 -5.41 -23.18
C ARG A 165 -8.77 -6.17 -21.99
N TYR A 166 -8.37 -7.43 -21.78
CA TYR A 166 -8.79 -8.23 -20.63
C TYR A 166 -7.85 -8.11 -19.43
N HIS A 167 -6.69 -7.47 -19.63
CA HIS A 167 -5.64 -7.39 -18.63
C HIS A 167 -6.04 -6.50 -17.44
N ASP A 168 -6.74 -5.40 -17.70
CA ASP A 168 -7.09 -4.41 -16.68
C ASP A 168 -8.09 -4.96 -15.65
N ALA A 169 -8.93 -5.92 -16.03
CA ALA A 169 -9.82 -6.62 -15.11
C ALA A 169 -9.09 -7.45 -14.03
N LEU A 170 -7.80 -7.74 -14.23
CA LEU A 170 -6.96 -8.46 -13.26
C LEU A 170 -6.26 -7.54 -12.26
N HIS A 171 -6.34 -6.23 -12.46
CA HIS A 171 -5.71 -5.20 -11.64
C HIS A 171 -6.66 -4.42 -10.73
N ILE A 172 -7.95 -4.77 -10.74
CA ILE A 172 -8.99 -4.14 -9.91
C ILE A 172 -9.07 -4.75 -8.51
#